data_2dfb1e6f9a60e039ba51a4953dc6f8fc
#
_entry.id   2dfb1e6f9a60e039ba51a4953dc6f8fc
#
_cell.length_a   1.000
_cell.length_b   1.000
_cell.length_c   1.000
_cell.angle_alpha   90.00
_cell.angle_beta   90.00
_cell.angle_gamma   90.00
#
_symmetry.space_group_name_H-M   'P 1'
#
loop_
_entity.id
_entity.type
_entity.pdbx_description
1 polymer ?
#
loop_
_entity_poly.entity_id
_entity_poly.type
_entity_poly.pdbx_seq_one_letter_code
_entity_poly.pdbx_strand_id
1 'polypeptide(L)'
;ITGFMWEERYVGFFDRGSGSPRYGGFIFDPRVSDGTSFVDLDASGLIRGGHTDPDDSQLYLIISNTIKKFQGSNTNLTFNWKSKEYVMPKPTSMGFAKVDAETYPVRVKVYGDGSVIYNAVIASSGNTFTVTGTTPSFSSTAISEPVVRLPASVHKTYAVEVEGATIVNEICVGDSMDELRTV
;
A
#
# COMPACT_ATOMS: atom_id res chain seq x y z
N ILE A 1 19.52 -12.44 10.53
CA ILE A 1 19.21 -11.50 9.40
C ILE A 1 20.22 -11.73 8.31
N THR A 2 19.76 -11.87 7.09
CA THR A 2 20.61 -11.97 5.89
C THR A 2 20.30 -10.77 5.02
N GLY A 3 21.33 -10.02 4.59
CA GLY A 3 21.15 -8.76 3.87
C GLY A 3 21.93 -8.68 2.58
N PHE A 4 21.40 -7.93 1.61
CA PHE A 4 21.94 -7.76 0.27
C PHE A 4 21.80 -6.32 -0.18
N MET A 5 22.65 -5.90 -1.11
CA MET A 5 22.44 -4.68 -1.89
C MET A 5 21.68 -5.02 -3.16
N TRP A 6 20.59 -4.31 -3.43
CA TRP A 6 19.78 -4.46 -4.62
C TRP A 6 19.17 -3.11 -5.02
N GLU A 7 19.38 -2.71 -6.26
CA GLU A 7 18.93 -1.39 -6.80
C GLU A 7 19.33 -0.21 -5.91
N GLU A 8 20.59 -0.20 -5.45
CA GLU A 8 21.15 0.82 -4.54
C GLU A 8 20.45 0.92 -3.16
N ARG A 9 19.64 -0.09 -2.82
CA ARG A 9 18.95 -0.24 -1.53
C ARG A 9 19.53 -1.40 -0.76
N TYR A 10 19.46 -1.32 0.55
CA TYR A 10 19.77 -2.46 1.40
C TYR A 10 18.50 -3.26 1.68
N VAL A 11 18.51 -4.53 1.31
CA VAL A 11 17.39 -5.47 1.54
C VAL A 11 17.81 -6.49 2.58
N GLY A 12 17.09 -6.56 3.68
CA GLY A 12 17.36 -7.50 4.77
C GLY A 12 16.19 -8.46 4.97
N PHE A 13 16.50 -9.73 5.25
CA PHE A 13 15.50 -10.77 5.47
C PHE A 13 15.67 -11.42 6.84
N PHE A 14 14.56 -11.76 7.49
CA PHE A 14 14.56 -12.36 8.82
C PHE A 14 13.41 -13.37 9.00
N ASP A 15 13.63 -14.30 9.94
CA ASP A 15 12.62 -15.22 10.43
C ASP A 15 12.01 -14.65 11.71
N ARG A 16 10.70 -14.54 11.75
CA ARG A 16 9.94 -14.07 12.94
C ARG A 16 9.77 -15.18 13.99
N GLY A 17 10.21 -16.40 13.68
CA GLY A 17 10.06 -17.57 14.55
C GLY A 17 8.66 -18.16 14.54
N SER A 18 7.64 -17.35 14.61
CA SER A 18 6.23 -17.74 14.56
C SER A 18 5.39 -16.66 13.89
N GLY A 19 4.19 -17.04 13.46
CA GLY A 19 3.27 -16.11 12.79
C GLY A 19 3.04 -16.47 11.31
N SER A 20 2.12 -15.75 10.68
CA SER A 20 1.82 -15.85 9.25
C SER A 20 1.71 -14.44 8.68
N PRO A 21 2.58 -14.07 7.74
CA PRO A 21 3.71 -14.82 7.21
C PRO A 21 4.86 -14.96 8.23
N ARG A 22 5.54 -16.11 8.21
CA ARG A 22 6.68 -16.38 9.10
C ARG A 22 7.92 -15.57 8.73
N TYR A 23 8.15 -15.36 7.45
CA TYR A 23 9.33 -14.67 6.95
C TYR A 23 8.97 -13.25 6.60
N GLY A 24 9.87 -12.35 6.94
CA GLY A 24 9.74 -10.94 6.66
C GLY A 24 11.06 -10.37 6.16
N GLY A 25 10.99 -9.15 5.70
CA GLY A 25 12.15 -8.39 5.30
C GLY A 25 11.95 -6.92 5.53
N PHE A 26 13.00 -6.18 5.26
CA PHE A 26 12.94 -4.73 5.16
C PHE A 26 13.77 -4.27 3.97
N ILE A 27 13.36 -3.18 3.39
CA ILE A 27 14.09 -2.48 2.34
C ILE A 27 14.46 -1.12 2.92
N PHE A 28 15.74 -0.81 2.93
CA PHE A 28 16.25 0.48 3.37
C PHE A 28 16.84 1.24 2.18
N ASP A 29 16.27 2.38 1.85
CA ASP A 29 16.78 3.31 0.85
C ASP A 29 17.52 4.46 1.56
N PRO A 30 18.86 4.52 1.48
CA PRO A 30 19.63 5.55 2.16
C PRO A 30 19.46 6.96 1.58
N ARG A 31 18.80 7.07 0.42
CA ARG A 31 18.57 8.36 -0.27
C ARG A 31 17.34 9.09 0.27
N VAL A 32 16.50 8.41 1.03
CA VAL A 32 15.23 8.95 1.55
C VAL A 32 15.27 8.97 3.07
N SER A 33 14.86 10.08 3.68
CA SER A 33 14.93 10.27 5.14
C SER A 33 14.13 9.23 5.96
N ASP A 34 13.01 8.75 5.40
CA ASP A 34 12.15 7.71 5.99
C ASP A 34 12.18 6.42 5.15
N GLY A 35 13.34 6.14 4.55
CA GLY A 35 13.54 5.13 3.52
C GLY A 35 13.48 3.66 3.98
N THR A 36 12.88 3.34 5.12
CA THR A 36 12.74 1.95 5.58
C THR A 36 11.32 1.46 5.39
N SER A 37 11.15 0.42 4.60
CA SER A 37 9.89 -0.29 4.40
C SER A 37 10.01 -1.73 4.87
N PHE A 38 9.00 -2.23 5.58
CA PHE A 38 8.90 -3.63 5.94
C PHE A 38 8.09 -4.38 4.90
N VAL A 39 8.53 -5.59 4.57
CA VAL A 39 7.89 -6.45 3.59
C VAL A 39 7.60 -7.82 4.19
N ASP A 40 6.47 -8.36 3.84
CA ASP A 40 6.11 -9.74 4.10
C ASP A 40 6.59 -10.61 2.93
N LEU A 41 7.09 -11.79 3.25
CA LEU A 41 7.62 -12.71 2.24
C LEU A 41 6.78 -13.98 2.20
N ASP A 42 6.25 -14.27 1.03
CA ASP A 42 5.70 -15.59 0.73
C ASP A 42 6.85 -16.55 0.38
N ALA A 43 7.65 -16.85 1.41
CA ALA A 43 8.78 -17.74 1.31
C ALA A 43 8.46 -19.08 1.97
N SER A 44 8.73 -20.16 1.26
CA SER A 44 8.53 -21.53 1.76
C SER A 44 9.59 -21.99 2.77
N GLY A 45 10.58 -21.13 3.05
CA GLY A 45 11.66 -21.46 3.97
C GLY A 45 12.59 -20.28 4.26
N LEU A 46 13.56 -20.52 5.15
CA LEU A 46 14.56 -19.52 5.52
C LEU A 46 15.42 -19.13 4.32
N ILE A 47 15.65 -17.85 4.17
CA ILE A 47 16.59 -17.28 3.20
C ILE A 47 17.99 -17.48 3.77
N ARG A 48 18.79 -18.32 3.12
CA ARG A 48 20.14 -18.70 3.54
C ARG A 48 21.24 -17.89 2.88
N GLY A 49 20.94 -17.29 1.75
CA GLY A 49 21.90 -16.53 0.97
C GLY A 49 21.23 -15.89 -0.23
N GLY A 50 21.97 -15.13 -0.99
CA GLY A 50 21.54 -14.53 -2.24
C GLY A 50 22.68 -13.86 -2.96
N HIS A 51 22.39 -13.46 -4.18
CA HIS A 51 23.33 -12.79 -5.07
C HIS A 51 22.57 -11.84 -5.98
N THR A 52 23.08 -10.64 -6.14
CA THR A 52 22.60 -9.72 -7.16
C THR A 52 23.41 -9.98 -8.43
N ASP A 53 22.72 -10.43 -9.47
CA ASP A 53 23.34 -10.71 -10.76
C ASP A 53 23.69 -9.37 -11.44
N PRO A 54 24.96 -9.15 -11.81
CA PRO A 54 25.36 -7.90 -12.46
C PRO A 54 24.82 -7.76 -13.89
N ASP A 55 24.45 -8.86 -14.55
CA ASP A 55 24.01 -8.83 -15.94
C ASP A 55 22.56 -8.37 -16.09
N ASP A 56 21.69 -8.82 -15.19
CA ASP A 56 20.26 -8.47 -15.22
C ASP A 56 19.82 -7.59 -14.04
N SER A 57 20.76 -7.26 -13.12
CA SER A 57 20.51 -6.48 -11.90
C SER A 57 19.45 -7.08 -10.97
N GLN A 58 19.17 -8.38 -11.11
CA GLN A 58 18.18 -9.08 -10.31
C GLN A 58 18.80 -9.69 -9.06
N LEU A 59 18.05 -9.63 -7.95
CA LEU A 59 18.41 -10.31 -6.72
C LEU A 59 17.85 -11.74 -6.75
N TYR A 60 18.74 -12.71 -6.66
CA TYR A 60 18.43 -14.12 -6.52
C TYR A 60 18.65 -14.55 -5.08
N LEU A 61 17.69 -15.27 -4.50
CA LEU A 61 17.70 -15.72 -3.11
C LEU A 61 17.75 -17.24 -3.05
N ILE A 62 18.55 -17.76 -2.12
CA ILE A 62 18.58 -19.19 -1.79
C ILE A 62 17.58 -19.42 -0.66
N ILE A 63 16.44 -20.03 -1.00
CA ILE A 63 15.36 -20.37 -0.07
C ILE A 63 15.35 -21.87 0.09
N SER A 64 15.70 -22.35 1.30
CA SER A 64 15.94 -23.78 1.54
C SER A 64 17.05 -24.31 0.60
N ASN A 65 16.70 -25.06 -0.42
CA ASN A 65 17.62 -25.61 -1.42
C ASN A 65 17.28 -25.17 -2.86
N THR A 66 16.53 -24.08 -3.00
CA THR A 66 16.09 -23.58 -4.30
C THR A 66 16.52 -22.14 -4.48
N ILE A 67 17.01 -21.81 -5.68
CA ILE A 67 17.27 -20.43 -6.07
C ILE A 67 15.97 -19.84 -6.63
N LYS A 68 15.57 -18.70 -6.08
CA LYS A 68 14.38 -17.96 -6.52
C LYS A 68 14.75 -16.51 -6.80
N LYS A 69 14.15 -15.94 -7.83
CA LYS A 69 14.26 -14.53 -8.14
C LYS A 69 13.42 -13.73 -7.15
N PHE A 70 14.01 -12.72 -6.51
CA PHE A 70 13.27 -11.78 -5.69
C PHE A 70 12.34 -10.95 -6.59
N GLN A 71 11.10 -10.78 -6.19
CA GLN A 71 10.05 -10.15 -7.01
C GLN A 71 9.87 -10.80 -8.41
N GLY A 72 10.21 -12.07 -8.56
CA GLY A 72 10.11 -12.80 -9.83
C GLY A 72 8.72 -13.36 -10.16
N SER A 73 7.71 -13.11 -9.35
CA SER A 73 6.33 -13.53 -9.63
C SER A 73 5.64 -12.55 -10.57
N ASN A 74 4.84 -13.08 -11.50
CA ASN A 74 3.94 -12.28 -12.32
C ASN A 74 2.64 -11.94 -11.58
N THR A 75 2.47 -12.42 -10.35
CA THR A 75 1.31 -12.15 -9.50
C THR A 75 1.74 -11.21 -8.39
N ASN A 76 1.13 -10.04 -8.36
CA ASN A 76 1.34 -9.08 -7.29
C ASN A 76 0.79 -9.65 -5.97
N LEU A 77 1.58 -9.53 -4.90
CA LEU A 77 1.10 -9.80 -3.55
C LEU A 77 0.23 -8.65 -3.06
N THR A 78 -0.72 -8.98 -2.20
CA THR A 78 -1.50 -7.95 -1.50
C THR A 78 -0.58 -7.17 -0.57
N PHE A 79 -0.56 -5.87 -0.72
CA PHE A 79 0.09 -4.95 0.21
C PHE A 79 -0.94 -4.24 1.07
N ASN A 80 -0.49 -3.78 2.23
CA ASN A 80 -1.21 -2.84 3.07
C ASN A 80 -0.23 -1.72 3.43
N TRP A 81 -0.61 -0.49 3.09
CA TRP A 81 0.18 0.70 3.40
C TRP A 81 -0.69 1.71 4.13
N LYS A 82 -0.16 2.28 5.20
CA LYS A 82 -0.81 3.35 5.96
C LYS A 82 0.11 4.56 6.04
N SER A 83 -0.44 5.74 5.76
CA SER A 83 0.28 6.99 5.88
C SER A 83 0.58 7.33 7.35
N LYS A 84 1.49 8.27 7.56
CA LYS A 84 1.56 9.00 8.84
C LYS A 84 0.27 9.78 9.08
N GLU A 85 0.07 10.21 10.33
CA GLU A 85 -0.98 11.17 10.65
C GLU A 85 -0.59 12.58 10.20
N TYR A 86 -1.46 13.22 9.46
CA TYR A 86 -1.35 14.62 9.06
C TYR A 86 -2.19 15.45 10.02
N VAL A 87 -1.55 16.40 10.72
CA VAL A 87 -2.21 17.30 11.66
C VAL A 87 -2.62 18.57 10.93
N MET A 88 -3.91 18.85 10.89
CA MET A 88 -4.44 20.08 10.29
C MET A 88 -4.25 21.27 11.21
N PRO A 89 -3.95 22.48 10.68
CA PRO A 89 -3.83 23.70 11.49
C PRO A 89 -5.11 24.00 12.29
N LYS A 90 -6.25 23.69 11.72
CA LYS A 90 -7.59 23.77 12.36
C LYS A 90 -8.40 22.51 12.01
N PRO A 91 -9.38 22.12 12.82
CA PRO A 91 -10.32 21.06 12.44
C PRO A 91 -10.94 21.36 11.08
N THR A 92 -10.81 20.42 10.15
CA THR A 92 -11.21 20.56 8.75
C THR A 92 -12.06 19.37 8.35
N SER A 93 -12.98 19.54 7.43
CA SER A 93 -13.73 18.44 6.80
C SER A 93 -13.08 18.12 5.45
N MET A 94 -12.67 16.89 5.29
CA MET A 94 -12.24 16.37 3.98
C MET A 94 -13.45 15.77 3.28
N GLY A 95 -13.74 16.26 2.08
CA GLY A 95 -14.96 15.87 1.33
C GLY A 95 -14.74 14.73 0.35
N PHE A 96 -13.52 14.56 -0.11
CA PHE A 96 -13.21 13.63 -1.20
C PHE A 96 -11.85 12.95 -1.02
N ALA A 97 -11.74 11.74 -1.59
CA ALA A 97 -10.46 11.06 -1.78
C ALA A 97 -10.37 10.55 -3.22
N LYS A 98 -9.17 10.62 -3.80
CA LYS A 98 -8.83 10.09 -5.13
C LYS A 98 -7.77 9.03 -4.95
N VAL A 99 -7.90 7.93 -5.67
CA VAL A 99 -6.88 6.88 -5.73
C VAL A 99 -6.55 6.64 -7.20
N ASP A 100 -5.30 6.81 -7.55
CA ASP A 100 -4.77 6.43 -8.85
C ASP A 100 -4.00 5.12 -8.72
N ALA A 101 -4.45 4.10 -9.43
CA ALA A 101 -3.86 2.77 -9.44
C ALA A 101 -3.88 2.18 -10.85
N GLU A 102 -2.86 1.39 -11.19
CA GLU A 102 -2.79 0.74 -12.51
C GLU A 102 -3.94 -0.21 -12.76
N THR A 103 -4.35 -0.93 -11.74
CA THR A 103 -5.50 -1.84 -11.81
C THR A 103 -6.28 -1.81 -10.50
N TYR A 104 -7.52 -2.27 -10.54
CA TYR A 104 -8.41 -2.39 -9.39
C TYR A 104 -8.79 -3.87 -9.19
N PRO A 105 -9.28 -4.31 -8.02
CA PRO A 105 -9.76 -3.49 -6.90
C PRO A 105 -8.66 -2.99 -5.97
N VAL A 106 -8.92 -1.85 -5.33
CA VAL A 106 -8.10 -1.26 -4.27
C VAL A 106 -9.01 -0.90 -3.09
N ARG A 107 -8.64 -1.31 -1.88
CA ARG A 107 -9.33 -0.89 -0.66
C ARG A 107 -8.72 0.38 -0.12
N VAL A 108 -9.56 1.33 0.26
CA VAL A 108 -9.16 2.61 0.85
C VAL A 108 -9.85 2.79 2.20
N LYS A 109 -9.08 3.13 3.22
CA LYS A 109 -9.59 3.59 4.51
C LYS A 109 -9.06 4.99 4.78
N VAL A 110 -9.93 5.85 5.26
CA VAL A 110 -9.56 7.18 5.75
C VAL A 110 -9.84 7.22 7.24
N TYR A 111 -8.89 7.72 7.98
CA TYR A 111 -8.97 7.89 9.42
C TYR A 111 -9.12 9.37 9.75
N GLY A 112 -9.98 9.68 10.70
CA GLY A 112 -10.11 11.00 11.33
C GLY A 112 -9.97 10.84 12.84
N ASP A 113 -9.03 11.58 13.44
CA ASP A 113 -8.69 11.53 14.88
C ASP A 113 -8.49 10.08 15.38
N GLY A 114 -7.76 9.28 14.59
CA GLY A 114 -7.45 7.89 14.90
C GLY A 114 -8.57 6.87 14.64
N SER A 115 -9.78 7.31 14.30
CA SER A 115 -10.92 6.44 14.00
C SER A 115 -11.16 6.31 12.50
N VAL A 116 -11.58 5.13 12.04
CA VAL A 116 -11.96 4.93 10.64
C VAL A 116 -13.25 5.69 10.33
N ILE A 117 -13.18 6.69 9.47
CA ILE A 117 -14.32 7.49 9.00
C ILE A 117 -14.81 7.03 7.63
N TYR A 118 -13.97 6.34 6.86
CA TYR A 118 -14.30 5.79 5.56
C TYR A 118 -13.57 4.48 5.33
N ASN A 119 -14.27 3.49 4.75
CA ASN A 119 -13.69 2.20 4.37
C ASN A 119 -14.46 1.65 3.16
N ALA A 120 -13.82 1.58 2.01
CA ALA A 120 -14.44 1.08 0.79
C ALA A 120 -13.45 0.34 -0.10
N VAL A 121 -13.99 -0.53 -0.96
CA VAL A 121 -13.26 -1.17 -2.06
C VAL A 121 -13.66 -0.48 -3.36
N ILE A 122 -12.67 0.08 -4.06
CA ILE A 122 -12.84 0.66 -5.38
C ILE A 122 -12.62 -0.46 -6.39
N ALA A 123 -13.63 -0.77 -7.19
CA ALA A 123 -13.57 -1.82 -8.21
C ALA A 123 -13.42 -1.22 -9.62
N SER A 124 -12.67 -1.91 -10.49
CA SER A 124 -12.29 -1.41 -11.81
C SER A 124 -13.43 -1.34 -12.83
N SER A 125 -14.41 -2.20 -12.69
CA SER A 125 -15.44 -2.36 -13.73
C SER A 125 -16.76 -1.78 -13.28
N GLY A 126 -16.99 -0.51 -13.55
CA GLY A 126 -18.31 0.06 -13.41
C GLY A 126 -18.68 0.48 -11.99
N ASN A 127 -17.73 1.09 -11.28
CA ASN A 127 -18.07 1.99 -10.16
C ASN A 127 -18.89 1.38 -9.01
N THR A 128 -18.61 0.13 -8.67
CA THR A 128 -19.25 -0.47 -7.50
C THR A 128 -18.36 -0.24 -6.29
N PHE A 129 -18.81 0.60 -5.39
CA PHE A 129 -18.18 0.79 -4.09
C PHE A 129 -18.84 -0.13 -3.08
N THR A 130 -18.06 -1.02 -2.48
CA THR A 130 -18.54 -1.81 -1.35
C THR A 130 -17.99 -1.23 -0.07
N VAL A 131 -18.85 -0.64 0.73
CA VAL A 131 -18.48 -0.18 2.07
C VAL A 131 -18.51 -1.38 3.01
N THR A 132 -17.37 -1.71 3.60
CA THR A 132 -17.28 -2.78 4.60
C THR A 132 -17.50 -2.17 5.99
N GLY A 133 -18.69 -2.32 6.52
CA GLY A 133 -19.16 -1.77 7.79
C GLY A 133 -20.65 -1.49 7.66
N THR A 134 -21.39 -1.35 8.72
CA THR A 134 -22.87 -1.26 8.80
C THR A 134 -23.51 -0.14 7.94
N THR A 135 -23.18 -0.05 6.65
CA THR A 135 -23.69 1.04 5.80
C THR A 135 -23.97 0.58 4.37
N PRO A 136 -24.94 1.23 3.70
CA PRO A 136 -25.53 0.74 2.47
C PRO A 136 -24.54 0.73 1.30
N SER A 137 -24.72 -0.26 0.44
CA SER A 137 -24.08 -0.34 -0.86
C SER A 137 -24.61 0.76 -1.78
N PHE A 138 -23.70 1.57 -2.34
CA PHE A 138 -24.07 2.51 -3.39
C PHE A 138 -23.54 1.97 -4.71
N SER A 139 -24.42 1.72 -5.67
CA SER A 139 -24.01 1.55 -7.06
C SER A 139 -24.13 2.90 -7.75
N SER A 140 -23.03 3.42 -8.26
CA SER A 140 -23.04 4.63 -9.06
C SER A 140 -22.63 4.33 -10.49
N THR A 141 -23.31 4.94 -11.43
CA THR A 141 -23.02 4.88 -12.87
C THR A 141 -21.80 5.75 -13.17
N ALA A 142 -20.79 5.13 -13.78
CA ALA A 142 -19.68 5.76 -14.53
C ALA A 142 -19.09 7.07 -13.96
N ILE A 143 -18.17 6.94 -13.02
CA ILE A 143 -17.18 7.98 -12.77
C ILE A 143 -15.89 7.54 -13.45
N SER A 144 -15.36 8.33 -14.38
CA SER A 144 -14.13 8.04 -15.11
C SER A 144 -12.86 8.21 -14.26
N GLU A 145 -12.99 8.77 -13.07
CA GLU A 145 -11.93 8.96 -12.12
C GLU A 145 -12.28 8.25 -10.80
N PRO A 146 -11.33 7.57 -10.16
CA PRO A 146 -11.55 6.86 -8.91
C PRO A 146 -11.64 7.82 -7.71
N VAL A 147 -12.55 8.75 -7.77
CA VAL A 147 -12.83 9.73 -6.72
C VAL A 147 -14.00 9.25 -5.88
N VAL A 148 -13.81 9.19 -4.59
CA VAL A 148 -14.83 8.80 -3.63
C VAL A 148 -15.20 10.00 -2.75
N ARG A 149 -16.47 10.12 -2.41
CA ARG A 149 -16.96 11.12 -1.46
C ARG A 149 -16.80 10.58 -0.05
N LEU A 150 -16.18 11.39 0.81
CA LEU A 150 -16.04 11.10 2.23
C LEU A 150 -17.26 11.57 3.02
N PRO A 151 -17.56 10.96 4.18
CA PRO A 151 -18.59 11.45 5.08
C PRO A 151 -18.26 12.86 5.56
N ALA A 152 -19.29 13.70 5.69
CA ALA A 152 -19.14 15.04 6.23
C ALA A 152 -18.82 14.95 7.73
N SER A 153 -17.56 15.06 8.07
CA SER A 153 -17.06 15.04 9.44
C SER A 153 -15.84 15.94 9.56
N VAL A 154 -15.67 16.55 10.72
CA VAL A 154 -14.59 17.52 10.98
C VAL A 154 -13.60 16.87 11.93
N HIS A 155 -12.33 16.78 11.50
CA HIS A 155 -11.26 16.15 12.26
C HIS A 155 -10.00 17.03 12.27
N LYS A 156 -9.19 16.86 13.29
CA LYS A 156 -7.92 17.55 13.42
C LYS A 156 -6.77 16.76 12.85
N THR A 157 -6.86 15.42 12.86
CA THR A 157 -5.83 14.56 12.25
C THR A 157 -6.44 13.66 11.19
N TYR A 158 -5.68 13.39 10.14
CA TYR A 158 -6.07 12.49 9.07
C TYR A 158 -4.94 11.50 8.78
N ALA A 159 -5.31 10.26 8.50
CA ALA A 159 -4.41 9.26 7.91
C ALA A 159 -5.17 8.45 6.85
N VAL A 160 -4.43 7.88 5.92
CA VAL A 160 -4.98 7.05 4.84
C VAL A 160 -4.31 5.69 4.88
N GLU A 161 -5.10 4.64 4.63
CA GLU A 161 -4.62 3.29 4.47
C GLU A 161 -5.12 2.74 3.13
N VAL A 162 -4.21 2.09 2.41
CA VAL A 162 -4.50 1.47 1.11
C VAL A 162 -4.09 0.00 1.16
N GLU A 163 -4.97 -0.87 0.66
CA GLU A 163 -4.74 -2.29 0.55
C GLU A 163 -5.09 -2.76 -0.87
N GLY A 164 -4.19 -3.50 -1.51
CA GLY A 164 -4.41 -3.97 -2.87
C GLY A 164 -3.31 -4.91 -3.36
N ALA A 165 -3.49 -5.47 -4.54
CA ALA A 165 -2.51 -6.30 -5.24
C ALA A 165 -2.08 -5.65 -6.58
N THR A 166 -1.98 -4.34 -6.60
CA THR A 166 -1.67 -3.52 -7.79
C THR A 166 -0.69 -2.43 -7.43
N ILE A 167 -0.16 -1.73 -8.41
CA ILE A 167 0.61 -0.51 -8.19
C ILE A 167 -0.38 0.64 -7.95
N VAL A 168 -0.24 1.30 -6.82
CA VAL A 168 -0.94 2.55 -6.50
C VAL A 168 0.05 3.68 -6.69
N ASN A 169 -0.23 4.56 -7.64
CA ASN A 169 0.64 5.67 -7.99
C ASN A 169 0.44 6.85 -7.02
N GLU A 170 -0.82 7.11 -6.68
CA GLU A 170 -1.17 8.26 -5.87
C GLU A 170 -2.44 8.03 -5.05
N ILE A 171 -2.48 8.64 -3.88
CA ILE A 171 -3.69 8.83 -3.10
C ILE A 171 -3.76 10.27 -2.59
N CYS A 172 -4.84 10.96 -2.91
CA CYS A 172 -5.10 12.32 -2.50
C CYS A 172 -6.38 12.39 -1.67
N VAL A 173 -6.37 13.24 -0.65
CA VAL A 173 -7.56 13.58 0.14
C VAL A 173 -7.69 15.09 0.16
N GLY A 174 -8.86 15.61 -0.20
CA GLY A 174 -9.11 17.05 -0.29
C GLY A 174 -10.49 17.44 0.22
N ASP A 175 -10.69 18.71 0.44
CA ASP A 175 -11.99 19.24 0.86
C ASP A 175 -12.93 19.43 -0.34
N SER A 176 -12.40 19.61 -1.55
CA SER A 176 -13.16 19.78 -2.78
C SER A 176 -12.66 18.88 -3.92
N MET A 177 -13.53 18.63 -4.91
CA MET A 177 -13.13 17.88 -6.12
C MET A 177 -12.16 18.68 -6.99
N ASP A 178 -12.20 19.99 -6.94
CA ASP A 178 -11.33 20.83 -7.78
C ASP A 178 -9.87 20.73 -7.32
N GLU A 179 -9.61 20.60 -6.03
CA GLU A 179 -8.27 20.32 -5.51
C GLU A 179 -7.70 19.00 -6.04
N LEU A 180 -8.54 17.96 -6.16
CA LEU A 180 -8.12 16.64 -6.64
C LEU A 180 -7.89 16.57 -8.16
N ARG A 181 -8.32 17.58 -8.92
CA ARG A 181 -8.13 17.66 -10.37
C ARG A 181 -6.87 18.42 -10.76
N THR A 182 -6.31 19.19 -9.86
CA THR A 182 -5.14 20.03 -10.12
C THR A 182 -3.81 19.37 -9.77
N VAL A 183 -3.86 18.14 -9.30
CA VAL A 183 -2.69 17.30 -9.00
C VAL A 183 -2.52 16.22 -10.05
#